data_90ce76c33344f53eb1e579d04abc9293
#
_entry.id   90ce76c33344f53eb1e579d04abc9293
#
_cell.length_a   1.000
_cell.length_b   1.000
_cell.length_c   1.000
_cell.angle_alpha   90.00
_cell.angle_beta   90.00
_cell.angle_gamma   90.00
#
_symmetry.space_group_name_H-M   'P 1'
#
loop_
_entity.id
_entity.type
_entity.pdbx_description
1 polymer ?
#
loop_
_entity_poly.entity_id
_entity_poly.type
_entity_poly.pdbx_seq_one_letter_code
_entity_poly.pdbx_strand_id
1 'polypeptide(L)'
;PHQNYDVWAVQEAGALLAYAITRTITAAETGCVPVVRLVDFIGDDAVLPRIGGALDKLLHDAGAEYLDCYNAGIPAAVWAAAGLTERREDDGVIIPNYLTPPLRQNTEYYYFTNQPDGFVLFKADGDQDRPNLPCD
;
A
#
# COMPACT_ATOMS: atom_id res chain seq x y z
N PRO A 1 10.16 18.32 3.34
CA PRO A 1 9.14 17.52 4.01
C PRO A 1 9.62 16.08 4.03
N HIS A 2 9.86 15.53 5.24
CA HIS A 2 10.23 14.13 5.37
C HIS A 2 8.95 13.32 5.21
N GLN A 3 8.95 12.35 4.31
CA GLN A 3 7.90 11.36 4.26
C GLN A 3 8.07 10.45 5.47
N ASN A 4 7.01 10.32 6.25
CA ASN A 4 7.00 9.43 7.40
C ASN A 4 6.43 8.09 6.95
N TYR A 5 7.25 7.06 7.05
CA TYR A 5 6.83 5.68 6.94
C TYR A 5 6.72 5.11 8.35
N ASP A 6 5.64 4.39 8.58
CA ASP A 6 5.43 3.63 9.80
C ASP A 6 5.74 2.16 9.52
N VAL A 7 6.52 1.54 10.40
CA VAL A 7 6.88 0.12 10.32
C VAL A 7 6.16 -0.62 11.43
N TRP A 8 5.30 -1.55 11.06
CA TRP A 8 4.45 -2.32 11.95
C TRP A 8 4.93 -3.76 12.05
N ALA A 9 5.20 -4.23 13.26
CA ALA A 9 5.49 -5.64 13.49
C ALA A 9 4.17 -6.44 13.47
N VAL A 10 4.07 -7.40 12.56
CA VAL A 10 2.96 -8.34 12.50
C VAL A 10 3.32 -9.56 13.34
N GLN A 11 2.57 -9.78 14.41
CA GLN A 11 2.85 -10.82 15.39
C GLN A 11 1.63 -11.71 15.63
N GLU A 12 1.86 -12.98 15.86
CA GLU A 12 0.84 -13.94 16.26
C GLU A 12 1.39 -14.80 17.41
N ALA A 13 0.65 -14.90 18.50
CA ALA A 13 1.05 -15.63 19.71
C ALA A 13 2.48 -15.26 20.21
N GLY A 14 2.90 -14.02 20.02
CA GLY A 14 4.21 -13.53 20.44
C GLY A 14 5.36 -13.79 19.45
N ALA A 15 5.10 -14.50 18.36
CA ALA A 15 6.07 -14.69 17.28
C ALA A 15 5.96 -13.56 16.26
N LEU A 16 7.09 -12.99 15.88
CA LEU A 16 7.17 -12.04 14.76
C LEU A 16 7.07 -12.82 13.44
N LEU A 17 6.10 -12.50 12.60
CA LEU A 17 5.85 -13.16 11.32
C LEU A 17 6.23 -12.28 10.13
N ALA A 18 5.98 -10.96 10.23
CA ALA A 18 6.24 -10.03 9.13
C ALA A 18 6.38 -8.60 9.64
N TYR A 19 6.77 -7.72 8.73
CA TYR A 19 6.65 -6.27 8.86
C TYR A 19 5.74 -5.73 7.77
N ALA A 20 4.78 -4.90 8.15
CA ALA A 20 4.00 -4.10 7.22
C ALA A 20 4.52 -2.65 7.27
N ILE A 21 4.75 -2.07 6.11
CA ILE A 21 5.24 -0.69 6.00
C ILE A 21 4.14 0.15 5.37
N THR A 22 3.71 1.17 6.10
CA THR A 22 2.65 2.07 5.64
C THR A 22 3.13 3.50 5.53
N ARG A 23 2.44 4.26 4.70
CA ARG A 23 2.55 5.70 4.61
C ARG A 23 1.18 6.32 4.77
N THR A 24 1.05 7.29 5.65
CA THR A 24 -0.14 8.13 5.72
C THR A 24 0.08 9.37 4.85
N ILE A 25 -0.75 9.52 3.82
CA ILE A 25 -0.81 10.72 2.98
C ILE A 25 -1.79 11.67 3.67
N THR A 26 -1.30 12.82 4.07
CA THR A 26 -2.07 13.76 4.90
C THR A 26 -3.16 14.49 4.12
N ALA A 27 -4.14 15.07 4.82
CA ALA A 27 -5.17 15.90 4.21
C ALA A 27 -4.58 17.10 3.43
N ALA A 28 -3.41 17.60 3.83
CA ALA A 28 -2.72 18.68 3.11
C ALA A 28 -2.18 18.21 1.76
N GLU A 29 -1.71 16.95 1.66
CA GLU A 29 -1.21 16.34 0.43
C GLU A 29 -2.35 15.92 -0.51
N THR A 30 -3.42 15.37 0.05
CA THR A 30 -4.59 14.93 -0.74
C THR A 30 -5.49 16.10 -1.18
N GLY A 31 -5.48 17.17 -0.40
CA GLY A 31 -6.43 18.29 -0.54
C GLY A 31 -7.83 17.98 -0.02
N CYS A 32 -8.00 16.88 0.72
CA CYS A 32 -9.28 16.42 1.25
C CYS A 32 -9.08 15.71 2.61
N VAL A 33 -9.20 14.39 2.65
CA VAL A 33 -9.02 13.57 3.84
C VAL A 33 -7.73 12.75 3.73
N PRO A 34 -7.16 12.29 4.85
CA PRO A 34 -5.99 11.41 4.79
C PRO A 34 -6.28 10.09 4.08
N VAL A 35 -5.23 9.48 3.56
CA VAL A 35 -5.25 8.15 2.95
C VAL A 35 -4.10 7.34 3.52
N VAL A 36 -4.31 6.07 3.82
CA VAL A 36 -3.23 5.14 4.20
C VAL A 36 -2.83 4.31 2.99
N ARG A 37 -1.55 4.14 2.76
CA ARG A 37 -0.99 3.26 1.75
C ARG A 37 -0.14 2.19 2.39
N LEU A 38 -0.43 0.92 2.12
CA LEU A 38 0.48 -0.17 2.38
C LEU A 38 1.51 -0.18 1.25
N VAL A 39 2.73 0.23 1.56
CA VAL A 39 3.79 0.41 0.56
C VAL A 39 4.70 -0.78 0.42
N ASP A 40 4.77 -1.62 1.48
CA ASP A 40 5.59 -2.82 1.48
C ASP A 40 5.11 -3.83 2.55
N PHE A 41 5.42 -5.10 2.34
CA PHE A 41 5.19 -6.18 3.29
C PHE A 41 6.32 -7.20 3.21
N ILE A 42 7.02 -7.42 4.32
CA ILE A 42 8.24 -8.23 4.36
C ILE A 42 8.06 -9.34 5.39
N GLY A 43 8.04 -10.59 4.95
CA GLY A 43 7.96 -11.76 5.84
C GLY A 43 7.08 -12.87 5.29
N ASP A 44 6.28 -13.50 6.17
CA ASP A 44 5.41 -14.61 5.80
C ASP A 44 4.10 -14.11 5.19
N ASP A 45 3.96 -14.24 3.87
CA ASP A 45 2.76 -13.85 3.14
C ASP A 45 1.50 -14.63 3.56
N ALA A 46 1.66 -15.79 4.19
CA ALA A 46 0.53 -16.58 4.70
C ALA A 46 -0.24 -15.87 5.83
N VAL A 47 0.33 -14.81 6.41
CA VAL A 47 -0.35 -13.99 7.42
C VAL A 47 -1.26 -12.92 6.80
N LEU A 48 -1.03 -12.52 5.56
CA LEU A 48 -1.78 -11.45 4.88
C LEU A 48 -3.31 -11.59 4.97
N PRO A 49 -3.92 -12.79 4.75
CA PRO A 49 -5.37 -12.93 4.87
C PRO A 49 -5.94 -12.59 6.25
N ARG A 50 -5.09 -12.52 7.28
CA ARG A 50 -5.51 -12.32 8.67
C ARG A 50 -5.28 -10.90 9.21
N ILE A 51 -4.61 -10.04 8.45
CA ILE A 51 -4.28 -8.68 8.92
C ILE A 51 -5.41 -7.65 8.75
N GLY A 52 -6.53 -8.03 8.13
CA GLY A 52 -7.63 -7.11 7.80
C GLY A 52 -8.08 -6.24 8.97
N GLY A 53 -8.32 -6.85 10.15
CA GLY A 53 -8.69 -6.09 11.35
C GLY A 53 -7.61 -5.11 11.83
N ALA A 54 -6.33 -5.39 11.58
CA ALA A 54 -5.24 -4.46 11.89
C ALA A 54 -5.21 -3.30 10.87
N LEU A 55 -5.47 -3.58 9.59
CA LEU A 55 -5.58 -2.56 8.56
C LEU A 55 -6.77 -1.63 8.81
N ASP A 56 -7.93 -2.17 9.18
CA ASP A 56 -9.12 -1.38 9.58
C ASP A 56 -8.80 -0.46 10.76
N LYS A 57 -8.07 -0.98 11.75
CA LYS A 57 -7.66 -0.17 12.90
C LYS A 57 -6.72 0.97 12.49
N LEU A 58 -5.74 0.71 11.63
CA LEU A 58 -4.84 1.73 11.10
C LEU A 58 -5.62 2.82 10.35
N LEU A 59 -6.57 2.42 9.52
CA LEU A 59 -7.45 3.32 8.78
C LEU A 59 -8.23 4.23 9.73
N HIS A 60 -8.85 3.64 10.74
CA HIS A 60 -9.63 4.36 11.76
C HIS A 60 -8.76 5.33 12.56
N ASP A 61 -7.61 4.87 13.07
CA ASP A 61 -6.70 5.68 13.89
C ASP A 61 -6.11 6.87 13.10
N ALA A 62 -5.89 6.70 11.80
CA ALA A 62 -5.44 7.77 10.91
C ALA A 62 -6.57 8.75 10.51
N GLY A 63 -7.83 8.43 10.80
CA GLY A 63 -8.99 9.17 10.29
C GLY A 63 -9.02 9.20 8.76
N ALA A 64 -8.51 8.14 8.12
CA ALA A 64 -8.33 8.09 6.69
C ALA A 64 -9.58 7.57 5.97
N GLU A 65 -9.77 8.00 4.72
CA GLU A 65 -10.91 7.62 3.91
C GLU A 65 -10.81 6.19 3.40
N TYR A 66 -9.61 5.79 2.97
CA TYR A 66 -9.34 4.44 2.49
C TYR A 66 -7.88 4.04 2.71
N LEU A 67 -7.64 2.74 2.54
CA LEU A 67 -6.30 2.16 2.45
C LEU A 67 -6.13 1.55 1.07
N ASP A 68 -5.01 1.83 0.43
CA ASP A 68 -4.64 1.21 -0.84
C ASP A 68 -3.32 0.43 -0.75
N CYS A 69 -3.14 -0.50 -1.70
CA CYS A 69 -1.91 -1.27 -1.87
C CYS A 69 -1.67 -1.54 -3.35
N TYR A 70 -0.50 -1.14 -3.85
CA TYR A 70 -0.02 -1.52 -5.18
C TYR A 70 0.96 -2.68 -5.04
N ASN A 71 0.61 -3.81 -5.62
CA ASN A 71 1.44 -5.00 -5.57
C ASN A 71 1.30 -5.84 -6.83
N ALA A 72 2.25 -6.77 -7.02
CA ALA A 72 2.17 -7.83 -8.00
C ALA A 72 2.68 -9.15 -7.38
N GLY A 73 2.15 -10.26 -7.84
CA GLY A 73 2.56 -11.60 -7.40
C GLY A 73 1.73 -12.19 -6.26
N ILE A 74 1.00 -11.38 -5.50
CA ILE A 74 0.10 -11.88 -4.46
C ILE A 74 -1.31 -12.03 -5.05
N PRO A 75 -1.93 -13.22 -4.96
CA PRO A 75 -3.27 -13.44 -5.52
C PRO A 75 -4.34 -12.52 -4.92
N ALA A 76 -5.25 -12.03 -5.75
CA ALA A 76 -6.36 -11.16 -5.34
C ALA A 76 -7.21 -11.77 -4.20
N ALA A 77 -7.36 -13.10 -4.16
CA ALA A 77 -8.09 -13.79 -3.10
C ALA A 77 -7.46 -13.62 -1.71
N VAL A 78 -6.13 -13.47 -1.64
CA VAL A 78 -5.40 -13.19 -0.38
C VAL A 78 -5.78 -11.82 0.15
N TRP A 79 -5.78 -10.83 -0.73
CA TRP A 79 -6.18 -9.46 -0.40
C TRP A 79 -7.66 -9.35 -0.05
N ALA A 80 -8.52 -10.07 -0.78
CA ALA A 80 -9.96 -10.12 -0.47
C ALA A 80 -10.21 -10.68 0.94
N ALA A 81 -9.46 -11.70 1.37
CA ALA A 81 -9.55 -12.24 2.71
C ALA A 81 -9.07 -11.24 3.79
N ALA A 82 -8.17 -10.33 3.44
CA ALA A 82 -7.75 -9.20 4.29
C ALA A 82 -8.70 -7.99 4.21
N GLY A 83 -9.81 -8.08 3.45
CA GLY A 83 -10.80 -7.01 3.33
C GLY A 83 -10.55 -5.99 2.24
N LEU A 84 -9.53 -6.18 1.39
CA LEU A 84 -9.25 -5.29 0.26
C LEU A 84 -9.95 -5.79 -1.00
N THR A 85 -10.38 -4.85 -1.84
CA THR A 85 -10.99 -5.15 -3.13
C THR A 85 -10.02 -4.81 -4.25
N GLU A 86 -9.87 -5.72 -5.21
CA GLU A 86 -9.06 -5.45 -6.40
C GLU A 86 -9.72 -4.37 -7.26
N ARG A 87 -8.97 -3.33 -7.60
CA ARG A 87 -9.41 -2.34 -8.57
C ARG A 87 -9.39 -2.92 -9.99
N ARG A 88 -10.43 -2.67 -10.75
CA ARG A 88 -10.58 -3.07 -12.16
C ARG A 88 -10.69 -1.83 -13.05
N GLU A 89 -10.40 -2.00 -14.33
CA GLU A 89 -10.44 -0.90 -15.30
C GLU A 89 -11.84 -0.26 -15.43
N ASP A 90 -12.89 -1.06 -15.26
CA ASP A 90 -14.29 -0.69 -15.50
C ASP A 90 -15.09 -0.37 -14.22
N ASP A 91 -14.45 -0.38 -13.04
CA ASP A 91 -15.13 -0.14 -11.77
C ASP A 91 -15.36 1.34 -11.45
N GLY A 92 -14.79 2.24 -12.24
CA GLY A 92 -14.87 3.68 -12.04
C GLY A 92 -14.07 4.21 -10.84
N VAL A 93 -13.33 3.34 -10.14
CA VAL A 93 -12.52 3.72 -8.99
C VAL A 93 -11.21 4.34 -9.45
N ILE A 94 -10.90 5.50 -8.90
CA ILE A 94 -9.61 6.18 -9.12
C ILE A 94 -8.81 6.12 -7.83
N ILE A 95 -7.64 5.48 -7.90
CA ILE A 95 -6.64 5.51 -6.83
C ILE A 95 -5.58 6.54 -7.24
N PRO A 96 -5.59 7.74 -6.67
CA PRO A 96 -4.66 8.80 -7.05
C PRO A 96 -3.22 8.44 -6.73
N ASN A 97 -2.31 8.89 -7.58
CA ASN A 97 -0.90 8.85 -7.26
C ASN A 97 -0.50 10.16 -6.59
N TYR A 98 -0.17 10.09 -5.30
CA TYR A 98 0.16 11.27 -4.49
C TYR A 98 1.63 11.67 -4.69
N LEU A 99 1.94 12.06 -5.91
CA LEU A 99 3.17 12.73 -6.27
C LEU A 99 3.06 14.24 -5.97
N THR A 100 4.08 14.99 -6.23
CA THR A 100 4.04 16.46 -6.15
C THR A 100 4.27 17.04 -7.55
N PRO A 101 3.21 17.56 -8.21
CA PRO A 101 1.78 17.61 -7.81
C PRO A 101 1.07 16.24 -7.89
N PRO A 102 -0.05 16.08 -7.16
CA PRO A 102 -0.81 14.83 -7.20
C PRO A 102 -1.37 14.51 -8.59
N LEU A 103 -1.21 13.27 -9.02
CA LEU A 103 -1.78 12.77 -10.26
C LEU A 103 -3.12 12.06 -9.95
N ARG A 104 -4.23 12.72 -10.27
CA ARG A 104 -5.60 12.25 -9.98
C ARG A 104 -6.16 11.39 -11.12
N GLN A 105 -5.42 10.35 -11.45
CA GLN A 105 -5.84 9.34 -12.42
C GLN A 105 -5.20 8.01 -12.07
N ASN A 106 -5.80 6.93 -12.53
CA ASN A 106 -5.19 5.62 -12.45
C ASN A 106 -3.92 5.58 -13.32
N THR A 107 -2.88 4.97 -12.79
CA THR A 107 -1.61 4.81 -13.48
C THR A 107 -1.28 3.33 -13.53
N GLU A 108 -1.04 2.82 -14.73
CA GLU A 108 -0.55 1.47 -14.92
C GLU A 108 0.96 1.44 -14.70
N TYR A 109 1.41 0.45 -13.93
CA TYR A 109 2.81 0.21 -13.66
C TYR A 109 3.24 -1.08 -14.33
N TYR A 110 4.31 -1.02 -15.09
CA TYR A 110 4.89 -2.17 -15.77
C TYR A 110 6.16 -2.59 -15.05
N TYR A 111 6.35 -3.88 -14.91
CA TYR A 111 7.55 -4.46 -14.34
C TYR A 111 8.03 -5.64 -15.20
N PHE A 112 9.28 -5.98 -15.06
CA PHE A 112 9.89 -7.15 -15.69
C PHE A 112 10.55 -8.00 -14.62
N THR A 113 10.34 -9.31 -14.69
CA THR A 113 11.06 -10.27 -13.85
C THR A 113 11.55 -11.45 -14.68
N ASN A 114 12.73 -11.96 -14.37
CA ASN A 114 13.25 -13.22 -14.89
C ASN A 114 12.98 -14.42 -13.95
N GLN A 115 12.31 -14.19 -12.82
CA GLN A 115 11.90 -15.20 -11.85
C GLN A 115 10.39 -15.08 -11.60
N PRO A 116 9.54 -15.65 -12.50
CA PRO A 116 8.10 -15.49 -12.37
C PRO A 116 7.52 -16.24 -11.16
N ASP A 117 8.17 -17.33 -10.73
CA ASP A 117 7.68 -18.14 -9.61
C ASP A 117 8.09 -17.52 -8.28
N GLY A 118 7.09 -17.23 -7.44
CA GLY A 118 7.30 -16.65 -6.11
C GLY A 118 7.75 -15.18 -6.13
N PHE A 119 7.69 -14.52 -7.29
CA PHE A 119 8.01 -13.09 -7.38
C PHE A 119 6.89 -12.27 -6.75
N VAL A 120 7.26 -11.41 -5.81
CA VAL A 120 6.36 -10.43 -5.19
C VAL A 120 7.00 -9.06 -5.30
N LEU A 121 6.21 -8.07 -5.66
CA LEU A 121 6.62 -6.68 -5.79
C LEU A 121 5.59 -5.79 -5.09
N PHE A 122 6.07 -4.87 -4.29
CA PHE A 122 5.30 -3.77 -3.74
C PHE A 122 5.73 -2.44 -4.34
N LYS A 123 4.94 -1.41 -4.08
CA LYS A 123 5.23 -0.07 -4.61
C LYS A 123 6.58 0.47 -4.16
N ALA A 124 7.00 0.17 -2.93
CA ALA A 124 8.29 0.59 -2.38
C ALA A 124 9.49 0.01 -3.13
N ASP A 125 9.37 -1.21 -3.66
CA ASP A 125 10.44 -1.86 -4.43
C ASP A 125 10.78 -1.12 -5.72
N GLY A 126 9.79 -0.44 -6.30
CA GLY A 126 9.92 0.28 -7.57
C GLY A 126 10.34 1.75 -7.44
N ASP A 127 10.72 2.22 -6.26
CA ASP A 127 11.04 3.63 -6.00
C ASP A 127 9.91 4.63 -6.32
N GLN A 128 8.69 4.11 -6.47
CA GLN A 128 7.54 4.88 -6.99
C GLN A 128 6.72 5.56 -5.90
N ASP A 129 7.09 5.36 -4.64
CA ASP A 129 6.45 6.01 -3.52
C ASP A 129 7.19 7.29 -3.06
N ARG A 130 8.32 7.59 -3.69
CA ARG A 130 9.09 8.81 -3.40
C ARG A 130 8.48 10.01 -4.11
N PRO A 131 8.30 11.16 -3.42
CA PRO A 131 7.92 12.38 -4.10
C PRO A 131 9.09 12.83 -5.01
N ASN A 132 8.75 13.33 -6.17
CA ASN A 132 9.67 14.12 -6.95
C ASN A 132 9.87 15.45 -6.21
N LEU A 133 10.90 15.53 -5.38
CA LEU A 133 11.29 16.80 -4.79
C LEU A 133 11.87 17.67 -5.90
N PRO A 134 11.48 18.96 -6.00
CA PRO A 134 12.19 19.88 -6.88
C PRO A 134 13.66 19.85 -6.50
N CYS A 135 14.53 19.68 -7.47
CA CYS A 135 15.96 19.93 -7.25
C CYS A 135 16.11 21.44 -7.04
N ASP A 136 16.54 21.84 -5.85
CA ASP A 136 16.93 23.22 -5.56
C ASP A 136 18.15 23.58 -6.41
#